data_decaaa503f0b2dd997b521893f0bbf0f
#
_entry.id   decaaa503f0b2dd997b521893f0bbf0f
#
_cell.length_a   1.000
_cell.length_b   1.000
_cell.length_c   1.000
_cell.angle_alpha   90.00
_cell.angle_beta   90.00
_cell.angle_gamma   90.00
#
_symmetry.space_group_name_H-M   'P 1'
#
loop_
_entity.id
_entity.type
_entity.pdbx_description
1 polymer ?
#
loop_
_entity_poly.entity_id
_entity_poly.type
_entity_poly.pdbx_seq_one_letter_code
_entity_poly.pdbx_strand_id
1 'polypeptide(L)'
;MLSRHTQQPSLLLHPRGQAALIATIVLFSVGTVIISTLTTVAIAKVKTVTQLETSMQSYYTAESGIEDSLLRIMNSDYTYTGNDTITIGDSSATVAVDVSGNQVNISSVGTDAALVRKLAVQLRSNIYGASFNYGVQIGDGGLTMQDNSVVYGNVYSNGNVVGINHATVTGDVIVATGSPSSTDSAYTVVNAYRSIATASSNKTAAQSFTPATTGALTKVAVYIAKVGSPNDNLQVRINTDNNNKPSSTSIAQESIPASSVGTTASWIEIGVSNPPMVTAGTRYWIVLDVNTSSSSKYWKWGEDTTDSYPGQTAKYASGCCSGSIAWSSLNADLAFETWVGGTPTRIEGMTVGDATTGTGRANYFVDTTIHGAACPNAYCIADSPTPSDMPLSDGAITDMKSDAYRGGTCTIDDGCDADGNLILDGHNVTATLGPKEIIGDLIVRNYGELTLTGTIWVNGNIDLNNHCSVVLNSTFGVYGGILGTDGTAAVSNHCDFIGTGQTGGYPMLISTYSGAEPAIDLNNQSTGVIFYAGKGNIDVGNNAEAKS
;
A
#
# COMPACT_ATOMS: atom_id res chain seq x y z
N MET A 1 58.63 -41.95 124.50
CA MET A 1 58.92 -40.52 124.29
C MET A 1 58.24 -40.07 123.10
N LEU A 2 57.50 -39.07 123.18
CA LEU A 2 56.44 -38.70 122.27
C LEU A 2 56.83 -38.38 120.82
N SER A 3 56.22 -39.03 119.86
CA SER A 3 56.23 -38.72 118.46
C SER A 3 54.89 -37.98 118.12
N ARG A 4 55.02 -36.76 117.61
CA ARG A 4 53.86 -36.00 117.04
C ARG A 4 53.70 -36.27 115.57
N HIS A 5 52.55 -36.81 115.18
CA HIS A 5 52.08 -36.84 113.80
C HIS A 5 51.48 -35.49 113.41
N THR A 6 52.05 -34.88 112.40
CA THR A 6 51.41 -33.76 111.71
C THR A 6 50.57 -34.27 110.55
N GLN A 7 49.27 -34.07 110.70
CA GLN A 7 48.31 -34.30 109.56
C GLN A 7 48.38 -33.10 108.60
N GLN A 8 48.61 -33.37 107.30
CA GLN A 8 48.40 -32.39 106.26
C GLN A 8 46.91 -32.39 105.89
N PRO A 9 46.26 -31.23 105.68
CA PRO A 9 44.92 -31.19 105.13
C PRO A 9 44.84 -31.43 103.62
N SER A 10 44.14 -32.44 103.20
CA SER A 10 43.80 -32.70 101.78
C SER A 10 42.84 -31.65 101.31
N LEU A 11 43.28 -30.85 100.34
CA LEU A 11 42.45 -29.99 99.55
C LEU A 11 41.52 -30.83 98.64
N LEU A 12 40.29 -30.99 99.11
CA LEU A 12 39.20 -31.49 98.33
C LEU A 12 38.80 -30.44 97.26
N LEU A 13 39.29 -30.58 96.05
CA LEU A 13 38.84 -29.86 94.87
C LEU A 13 37.37 -30.27 94.62
N HIS A 14 36.47 -29.34 94.85
CA HIS A 14 35.06 -29.55 94.55
C HIS A 14 34.77 -29.71 93.05
N PRO A 15 34.21 -30.82 92.59
CA PRO A 15 33.97 -31.08 91.13
C PRO A 15 32.93 -30.12 90.49
N ARG A 16 32.27 -29.29 91.25
CA ARG A 16 31.30 -28.33 90.77
C ARG A 16 31.85 -27.18 89.94
N GLY A 17 33.08 -26.75 90.13
CA GLY A 17 33.79 -25.71 89.39
C GLY A 17 34.20 -26.15 87.97
N GLN A 18 34.65 -27.38 87.83
CA GLN A 18 35.05 -27.91 86.53
C GLN A 18 33.88 -28.13 85.56
N ALA A 19 32.76 -28.58 86.05
CA ALA A 19 31.53 -28.73 85.22
C ALA A 19 30.98 -27.38 84.69
N ALA A 20 31.08 -26.32 85.54
CA ALA A 20 30.70 -24.97 85.11
C ALA A 20 31.64 -24.40 84.03
N LEU A 21 32.93 -24.64 84.18
CA LEU A 21 33.94 -24.19 83.22
C LEU A 21 33.78 -24.92 81.86
N ILE A 22 33.53 -26.24 81.88
CA ILE A 22 33.31 -27.01 80.67
C ILE A 22 31.94 -26.54 79.99
N ALA A 23 30.91 -26.31 80.76
CA ALA A 23 29.62 -25.81 80.25
C ALA A 23 29.77 -24.43 79.61
N THR A 24 30.53 -23.51 80.17
CA THR A 24 30.77 -22.18 79.59
C THR A 24 31.64 -22.28 78.32
N ILE A 25 32.67 -23.13 78.27
CA ILE A 25 33.48 -23.35 77.08
C ILE A 25 32.62 -23.96 75.96
N VAL A 26 31.79 -24.94 76.25
CA VAL A 26 30.85 -25.54 75.28
C VAL A 26 29.83 -24.49 74.78
N LEU A 27 29.27 -23.69 75.67
CA LEU A 27 28.32 -22.62 75.31
C LEU A 27 29.00 -21.57 74.42
N PHE A 28 30.19 -21.13 74.74
CA PHE A 28 31.00 -20.22 73.90
C PHE A 28 31.35 -20.83 72.56
N SER A 29 31.76 -22.11 72.52
CA SER A 29 32.08 -22.77 71.28
C SER A 29 30.86 -22.95 70.35
N VAL A 30 29.70 -23.33 70.92
CA VAL A 30 28.44 -23.39 70.16
C VAL A 30 28.02 -21.98 69.70
N GLY A 31 28.13 -20.97 70.57
CA GLY A 31 27.83 -19.58 70.20
C GLY A 31 28.72 -19.05 69.07
N THR A 32 30.03 -19.34 69.10
CA THR A 32 30.95 -18.94 68.01
C THR A 32 30.63 -19.65 66.71
N VAL A 33 30.27 -20.93 66.75
CA VAL A 33 29.88 -21.68 65.53
C VAL A 33 28.57 -21.09 64.94
N ILE A 34 27.56 -20.80 65.79
CA ILE A 34 26.30 -20.18 65.33
C ILE A 34 26.57 -18.80 64.73
N ILE A 35 27.36 -17.95 65.37
CA ILE A 35 27.68 -16.61 64.85
C ILE A 35 28.46 -16.73 63.55
N SER A 36 29.44 -17.63 63.45
CA SER A 36 30.22 -17.85 62.24
C SER A 36 29.36 -18.32 61.07
N THR A 37 28.42 -19.26 61.30
CA THR A 37 27.49 -19.74 60.26
C THR A 37 26.53 -18.65 59.82
N LEU A 38 25.95 -17.88 60.74
CA LEU A 38 25.06 -16.76 60.43
C LEU A 38 25.79 -15.66 59.65
N THR A 39 27.02 -15.34 60.02
CA THR A 39 27.86 -14.37 59.33
C THR A 39 28.17 -14.84 57.89
N THR A 40 28.51 -16.11 57.71
CA THR A 40 28.79 -16.68 56.37
C THR A 40 27.55 -16.63 55.49
N VAL A 41 26.39 -16.98 55.99
CA VAL A 41 25.11 -16.88 55.26
C VAL A 41 24.76 -15.42 54.94
N ALA A 42 24.98 -14.49 55.90
CA ALA A 42 24.73 -13.07 55.66
C ALA A 42 25.64 -12.50 54.57
N ILE A 43 26.95 -12.81 54.60
CA ILE A 43 27.92 -12.41 53.57
C ILE A 43 27.54 -13.02 52.21
N ALA A 44 27.17 -14.31 52.17
CA ALA A 44 26.73 -14.96 50.94
C ALA A 44 25.51 -14.30 50.34
N LYS A 45 24.49 -13.95 51.17
CA LYS A 45 23.31 -13.21 50.72
C LYS A 45 23.63 -11.81 50.21
N VAL A 46 24.43 -11.03 50.95
CA VAL A 46 24.87 -9.70 50.48
C VAL A 46 25.60 -9.82 49.15
N LYS A 47 26.51 -10.75 49.01
CA LYS A 47 27.23 -10.99 47.74
C LYS A 47 26.25 -11.36 46.60
N THR A 48 25.28 -12.19 46.87
CA THR A 48 24.24 -12.57 45.87
C THR A 48 23.41 -11.35 45.46
N VAL A 49 22.97 -10.52 46.41
CA VAL A 49 22.20 -9.31 46.12
C VAL A 49 23.03 -8.32 45.31
N THR A 50 24.28 -8.05 45.69
CA THR A 50 25.18 -7.16 44.94
C THR A 50 25.45 -7.70 43.54
N GLN A 51 25.68 -9.01 43.37
CA GLN A 51 25.83 -9.62 42.05
C GLN A 51 24.55 -9.51 41.19
N LEU A 52 23.38 -9.64 41.78
CA LEU A 52 22.13 -9.47 41.09
C LEU A 52 21.94 -8.00 40.65
N GLU A 53 22.22 -7.05 41.52
CA GLU A 53 22.17 -5.62 41.24
C GLU A 53 23.11 -5.24 40.09
N THR A 54 24.39 -5.62 40.16
CA THR A 54 25.34 -5.41 39.09
C THR A 54 24.93 -6.09 37.79
N SER A 55 24.35 -7.29 37.86
CA SER A 55 23.80 -7.99 36.69
C SER A 55 22.61 -7.27 36.03
N MET A 56 21.70 -6.73 36.85
CA MET A 56 20.58 -5.92 36.37
C MET A 56 21.08 -4.62 35.76
N GLN A 57 22.06 -3.97 36.36
CA GLN A 57 22.66 -2.75 35.82
C GLN A 57 23.32 -3.02 34.45
N SER A 58 24.10 -4.11 34.32
CA SER A 58 24.69 -4.51 33.05
C SER A 58 23.62 -4.79 31.99
N TYR A 59 22.47 -5.40 32.40
CA TYR A 59 21.36 -5.69 31.50
C TYR A 59 20.69 -4.39 31.00
N TYR A 60 20.31 -3.47 31.91
CA TYR A 60 19.69 -2.20 31.53
C TYR A 60 20.62 -1.31 30.71
N THR A 61 21.91 -1.37 30.98
CA THR A 61 22.92 -0.65 30.17
C THR A 61 22.97 -1.22 28.74
N ALA A 62 22.90 -2.55 28.58
CA ALA A 62 22.81 -3.18 27.27
C ALA A 62 21.50 -2.83 26.55
N GLU A 63 20.39 -2.82 27.26
CA GLU A 63 19.07 -2.43 26.74
C GLU A 63 19.07 -0.98 26.24
N SER A 64 19.61 -0.06 27.06
CA SER A 64 19.76 1.35 26.65
C SER A 64 20.62 1.52 25.40
N GLY A 65 21.62 0.65 25.20
CA GLY A 65 22.42 0.62 23.96
C GLY A 65 21.59 0.24 22.74
N ILE A 66 20.67 -0.71 22.89
CA ILE A 66 19.75 -1.07 21.80
C ILE A 66 18.77 0.07 21.53
N GLU A 67 18.18 0.68 22.57
CA GLU A 67 17.21 1.77 22.42
C GLU A 67 17.85 3.00 21.75
N ASP A 68 19.05 3.41 22.15
CA ASP A 68 19.79 4.50 21.51
C ASP A 68 20.05 4.20 20.03
N SER A 69 20.46 2.97 19.72
CA SER A 69 20.70 2.55 18.33
C SER A 69 19.42 2.54 17.51
N LEU A 70 18.32 2.06 18.07
CA LEU A 70 17.00 2.12 17.43
C LEU A 70 16.58 3.55 17.14
N LEU A 71 16.73 4.46 18.10
CA LEU A 71 16.40 5.87 17.93
C LEU A 71 17.24 6.51 16.82
N ARG A 72 18.53 6.20 16.75
CA ARG A 72 19.42 6.71 15.69
C ARG A 72 19.09 6.10 14.33
N ILE A 73 18.77 4.83 14.26
CA ILE A 73 18.35 4.16 13.02
C ILE A 73 17.03 4.73 12.51
N MET A 74 16.10 5.09 13.40
CA MET A 74 14.81 5.69 13.04
C MET A 74 14.89 7.19 12.72
N ASN A 75 15.98 7.85 13.08
CA ASN A 75 16.16 9.28 12.85
C ASN A 75 17.21 9.51 11.77
N SER A 76 16.78 9.96 10.57
CA SER A 76 17.63 10.18 9.40
C SER A 76 18.75 11.18 9.59
N ASP A 77 18.71 12.02 10.65
CA ASP A 77 19.74 13.02 10.96
C ASP A 77 20.99 12.44 11.63
N TYR A 78 20.97 11.14 11.99
CA TYR A 78 22.08 10.50 12.67
C TYR A 78 22.77 9.46 11.78
N THR A 79 24.01 9.74 11.40
CA THR A 79 24.90 8.74 10.78
C THR A 79 25.34 7.71 11.83
N TYR A 80 25.15 6.44 11.54
CA TYR A 80 25.64 5.35 12.38
C TYR A 80 27.00 4.85 11.87
N THR A 81 28.03 4.85 12.74
CA THR A 81 29.43 4.52 12.35
C THR A 81 29.82 3.06 12.60
N GLY A 82 28.87 2.16 12.81
CA GLY A 82 29.10 0.71 12.93
C GLY A 82 29.33 0.18 14.36
N ASN A 83 30.17 0.79 15.18
CA ASN A 83 30.36 0.45 16.59
C ASN A 83 30.34 1.72 17.43
N ASP A 84 29.46 1.77 18.40
CA ASP A 84 29.38 2.90 19.33
C ASP A 84 29.46 2.44 20.78
N THR A 85 29.89 3.34 21.69
CA THR A 85 29.93 3.06 23.11
C THR A 85 29.14 4.15 23.85
N ILE A 86 28.11 3.73 24.57
CA ILE A 86 27.35 4.62 25.46
C ILE A 86 27.77 4.35 26.91
N THR A 87 27.81 5.41 27.73
CA THR A 87 28.13 5.33 29.14
C THR A 87 26.97 5.84 29.97
N ILE A 88 26.53 5.06 30.97
CA ILE A 88 25.44 5.37 31.88
C ILE A 88 25.92 5.20 33.29
N GLY A 89 26.24 6.30 33.97
CA GLY A 89 26.91 6.26 35.28
C GLY A 89 28.29 5.60 35.18
N ASP A 90 28.50 4.56 35.96
CA ASP A 90 29.75 3.79 35.98
C ASP A 90 29.73 2.58 35.01
N SER A 91 28.59 2.36 34.35
CA SER A 91 28.39 1.25 33.42
C SER A 91 28.52 1.72 31.97
N SER A 92 28.93 0.81 31.09
CA SER A 92 29.06 1.10 29.64
C SER A 92 28.45 0.01 28.79
N ALA A 93 27.90 0.38 27.64
CA ALA A 93 27.46 -0.56 26.59
C ALA A 93 28.26 -0.31 25.31
N THR A 94 28.77 -1.38 24.73
CA THR A 94 29.35 -1.38 23.38
C THR A 94 28.29 -1.95 22.43
N VAL A 95 27.89 -1.16 21.44
CA VAL A 95 26.84 -1.53 20.47
C VAL A 95 27.49 -1.73 19.11
N ALA A 96 27.15 -2.84 18.48
CA ALA A 96 27.50 -3.13 17.09
C ALA A 96 26.19 -3.25 16.28
N VAL A 97 26.13 -2.56 15.15
CA VAL A 97 25.03 -2.65 14.19
C VAL A 97 25.58 -3.20 12.88
N ASP A 98 24.98 -4.27 12.41
CA ASP A 98 25.28 -4.90 11.14
C ASP A 98 24.03 -4.84 10.26
N VAL A 99 24.17 -4.22 9.07
CA VAL A 99 23.09 -4.07 8.10
C VAL A 99 23.37 -5.01 6.94
N SER A 100 22.51 -5.99 6.74
CA SER A 100 22.62 -6.96 5.65
C SER A 100 21.28 -7.11 4.94
N GLY A 101 21.20 -6.56 3.74
CA GLY A 101 19.95 -6.49 2.97
C GLY A 101 18.87 -5.71 3.74
N ASN A 102 17.71 -6.34 3.95
CA ASN A 102 16.62 -5.76 4.73
C ASN A 102 16.64 -6.12 6.23
N GLN A 103 17.76 -6.67 6.71
CA GLN A 103 17.93 -7.04 8.11
C GLN A 103 18.94 -6.09 8.77
N VAL A 104 18.58 -5.58 9.93
CA VAL A 104 19.47 -4.83 10.80
C VAL A 104 19.64 -5.64 12.09
N ASN A 105 20.85 -6.12 12.35
CA ASN A 105 21.21 -6.83 13.55
C ASN A 105 21.89 -5.87 14.52
N ILE A 106 21.25 -5.58 15.64
CA ILE A 106 21.82 -4.75 16.70
C ILE A 106 22.26 -5.68 17.82
N SER A 107 23.51 -5.58 18.22
CA SER A 107 24.09 -6.32 19.34
C SER A 107 24.68 -5.35 20.33
N SER A 108 24.16 -5.33 21.55
CA SER A 108 24.67 -4.48 22.64
C SER A 108 25.24 -5.32 23.78
N VAL A 109 26.43 -4.97 24.22
CA VAL A 109 27.14 -5.61 25.31
C VAL A 109 27.30 -4.61 26.45
N GLY A 110 26.42 -4.73 27.46
CA GLY A 110 26.47 -3.91 28.67
C GLY A 110 27.43 -4.50 29.70
N THR A 111 28.25 -3.64 30.29
CA THR A 111 29.26 -3.99 31.29
C THR A 111 29.11 -3.10 32.51
N ASP A 112 29.02 -3.73 33.68
CA ASP A 112 29.05 -3.06 34.98
C ASP A 112 30.02 -3.85 35.89
N ALA A 113 31.05 -3.18 36.40
CA ALA A 113 32.16 -3.82 37.12
C ALA A 113 32.75 -5.03 36.33
N ALA A 114 32.58 -6.25 36.86
CA ALA A 114 33.06 -7.47 36.23
C ALA A 114 31.94 -8.30 35.54
N LEU A 115 30.72 -7.81 35.56
CA LEU A 115 29.58 -8.53 34.95
C LEU A 115 29.22 -7.97 33.59
N VAL A 116 28.95 -8.88 32.67
CA VAL A 116 28.64 -8.56 31.29
C VAL A 116 27.27 -9.19 30.91
N ARG A 117 26.45 -8.42 30.22
CA ARG A 117 25.18 -8.89 29.59
C ARG A 117 25.21 -8.51 28.13
N LYS A 118 24.85 -9.46 27.27
CA LYS A 118 24.69 -9.25 25.83
C LYS A 118 23.21 -9.37 25.46
N LEU A 119 22.70 -8.37 24.78
CA LEU A 119 21.40 -8.37 24.14
C LEU A 119 21.61 -8.27 22.63
N ALA A 120 20.72 -8.89 21.88
CA ALA A 120 20.70 -8.77 20.42
C ALA A 120 19.24 -8.64 19.97
N VAL A 121 19.02 -7.72 19.03
CA VAL A 121 17.74 -7.50 18.36
C VAL A 121 17.97 -7.58 16.87
N GLN A 122 17.13 -8.32 16.18
CA GLN A 122 17.07 -8.34 14.74
C GLN A 122 15.84 -7.58 14.31
N LEU A 123 16.07 -6.49 13.59
CA LEU A 123 15.02 -5.76 12.90
C LEU A 123 14.96 -6.26 11.48
N ARG A 124 13.76 -6.37 10.97
CA ARG A 124 13.53 -6.57 9.55
C ARG A 124 12.76 -5.36 9.05
N SER A 125 13.31 -4.66 8.09
CA SER A 125 12.55 -3.71 7.31
C SER A 125 11.61 -4.57 6.44
N ASN A 126 10.35 -4.72 6.88
CA ASN A 126 9.32 -5.02 5.88
C ASN A 126 9.36 -3.85 4.92
N ILE A 127 9.34 -4.13 3.62
CA ILE A 127 9.20 -3.11 2.60
C ILE A 127 7.94 -2.31 2.98
N TYR A 128 8.13 -1.35 3.84
CA TYR A 128 7.24 -0.24 4.22
C TYR A 128 5.76 -0.58 4.40
N GLY A 129 5.41 -1.82 4.76
CA GLY A 129 4.00 -2.23 4.94
C GLY A 129 3.16 -2.12 3.66
N ALA A 130 3.78 -1.83 2.53
CA ALA A 130 3.10 -1.74 1.25
C ALA A 130 2.72 -3.14 0.76
N SER A 131 1.44 -3.40 0.68
CA SER A 131 0.93 -4.59 0.02
C SER A 131 0.77 -4.27 -1.46
N PHE A 132 1.69 -4.76 -2.29
CA PHE A 132 1.58 -4.65 -3.74
C PHE A 132 0.65 -5.76 -4.24
N ASN A 133 -0.63 -5.41 -4.38
CA ASN A 133 -1.63 -6.31 -4.98
C ASN A 133 -1.69 -6.17 -6.50
N TYR A 134 -0.81 -5.31 -7.07
CA TYR A 134 -0.81 -4.95 -8.48
C TYR A 134 0.59 -5.07 -9.05
N GLY A 135 0.71 -5.58 -10.27
CA GLY A 135 1.99 -5.62 -11.00
C GLY A 135 2.47 -4.24 -11.44
N VAL A 136 1.51 -3.36 -11.73
CA VAL A 136 1.78 -1.96 -12.07
C VAL A 136 0.87 -1.06 -11.24
N GLN A 137 1.44 -0.07 -10.58
CA GLN A 137 0.72 0.86 -9.73
C GLN A 137 1.17 2.30 -10.00
N ILE A 138 0.21 3.12 -10.43
CA ILE A 138 0.48 4.45 -10.96
C ILE A 138 -0.47 5.46 -10.30
N GLY A 139 0.05 6.65 -10.01
CA GLY A 139 -0.74 7.79 -9.59
C GLY A 139 -1.46 8.47 -10.75
N ASP A 140 -1.51 9.79 -10.73
CA ASP A 140 -2.31 10.61 -11.66
C ASP A 140 -1.78 10.58 -13.11
N GLY A 141 -0.53 10.18 -13.33
CA GLY A 141 0.08 10.13 -14.67
C GLY A 141 -0.53 9.09 -15.61
N GLY A 142 -1.04 7.97 -15.07
CA GLY A 142 -1.65 6.92 -15.86
C GLY A 142 -0.65 5.94 -16.50
N LEU A 143 -1.20 4.97 -17.23
CA LEU A 143 -0.47 3.91 -17.93
C LEU A 143 -0.71 4.01 -19.43
N THR A 144 0.36 4.01 -20.21
CA THR A 144 0.32 3.80 -21.67
C THR A 144 0.94 2.46 -22.00
N MET A 145 0.30 1.67 -22.85
CA MET A 145 0.78 0.36 -23.30
C MET A 145 0.72 0.29 -24.83
N GLN A 146 1.79 -0.22 -25.47
CA GLN A 146 1.89 -0.23 -26.92
C GLN A 146 2.48 -1.54 -27.44
N ASP A 147 2.19 -1.84 -28.71
CA ASP A 147 2.91 -2.81 -29.55
C ASP A 147 3.12 -4.19 -28.89
N ASN A 148 2.01 -4.88 -28.62
CA ASN A 148 1.96 -6.21 -27.99
C ASN A 148 2.59 -6.26 -26.58
N SER A 149 2.66 -5.14 -25.88
CA SER A 149 3.14 -5.13 -24.51
C SER A 149 2.15 -5.86 -23.56
N VAL A 150 2.68 -6.47 -22.51
CA VAL A 150 1.89 -7.28 -21.57
C VAL A 150 2.20 -6.90 -20.12
N VAL A 151 1.16 -6.64 -19.35
CA VAL A 151 1.24 -6.61 -17.89
C VAL A 151 0.66 -7.92 -17.34
N TYR A 152 1.50 -8.74 -16.73
CA TYR A 152 1.08 -9.95 -16.03
C TYR A 152 0.66 -9.59 -14.59
N GLY A 153 -0.63 -9.71 -14.32
CA GLY A 153 -1.23 -9.36 -13.03
C GLY A 153 -2.20 -8.18 -13.14
N ASN A 154 -2.46 -7.54 -12.02
CA ASN A 154 -3.42 -6.45 -11.91
C ASN A 154 -2.76 -5.09 -12.13
N VAL A 155 -3.54 -4.12 -12.60
CA VAL A 155 -3.15 -2.72 -12.76
C VAL A 155 -4.04 -1.83 -11.89
N TYR A 156 -3.44 -0.91 -11.16
CA TYR A 156 -4.12 0.19 -10.49
C TYR A 156 -3.57 1.54 -10.96
N SER A 157 -4.44 2.45 -11.31
CA SER A 157 -4.07 3.80 -11.75
C SER A 157 -5.05 4.85 -11.27
N ASN A 158 -4.56 6.03 -10.88
CA ASN A 158 -5.38 7.23 -10.67
C ASN A 158 -5.56 8.03 -11.97
N GLY A 159 -4.76 7.76 -13.00
CA GLY A 159 -4.89 8.33 -14.35
C GLY A 159 -5.41 7.32 -15.36
N ASN A 160 -5.55 7.72 -16.61
CA ASN A 160 -6.02 6.86 -17.70
C ASN A 160 -5.14 5.63 -17.90
N VAL A 161 -5.76 4.53 -18.32
CA VAL A 161 -5.04 3.35 -18.82
C VAL A 161 -5.35 3.20 -20.29
N VAL A 162 -4.36 3.41 -21.14
CA VAL A 162 -4.50 3.46 -22.61
C VAL A 162 -3.61 2.42 -23.25
N GLY A 163 -4.20 1.55 -24.07
CA GLY A 163 -3.52 0.54 -24.87
C GLY A 163 -3.61 0.84 -26.36
N ILE A 164 -2.59 0.44 -27.11
CA ILE A 164 -2.52 0.54 -28.57
C ILE A 164 -1.89 -0.75 -29.10
N ASN A 165 -2.33 -1.21 -30.28
CA ASN A 165 -1.70 -2.33 -30.97
C ASN A 165 -1.54 -3.60 -30.13
N HIS A 166 -2.65 -4.17 -29.65
CA HIS A 166 -2.70 -5.44 -28.90
C HIS A 166 -2.08 -5.40 -27.49
N ALA A 167 -2.10 -4.27 -26.83
CA ALA A 167 -1.73 -4.17 -25.42
C ALA A 167 -2.64 -5.07 -24.55
N THR A 168 -2.06 -5.77 -23.58
CA THR A 168 -2.79 -6.74 -22.75
C THR A 168 -2.43 -6.63 -21.26
N VAL A 169 -3.44 -6.63 -20.40
CA VAL A 169 -3.32 -6.86 -18.96
C VAL A 169 -3.96 -8.19 -18.64
N THR A 170 -3.25 -9.12 -18.01
CA THR A 170 -3.78 -10.48 -17.78
C THR A 170 -4.72 -10.57 -16.58
N GLY A 171 -4.67 -9.62 -15.66
CA GLY A 171 -5.53 -9.52 -14.47
C GLY A 171 -6.59 -8.43 -14.59
N ASP A 172 -6.90 -7.80 -13.47
CA ASP A 172 -7.87 -6.73 -13.36
C ASP A 172 -7.23 -5.36 -13.60
N VAL A 173 -8.01 -4.41 -14.11
CA VAL A 173 -7.60 -3.01 -14.26
C VAL A 173 -8.57 -2.13 -13.48
N ILE A 174 -8.04 -1.37 -12.53
CA ILE A 174 -8.80 -0.38 -11.76
C ILE A 174 -8.23 1.00 -12.06
N VAL A 175 -9.08 1.86 -12.62
CA VAL A 175 -8.78 3.27 -12.83
C VAL A 175 -9.65 4.08 -11.88
N ALA A 176 -9.02 4.64 -10.87
CA ALA A 176 -9.67 5.45 -9.85
C ALA A 176 -9.74 6.92 -10.30
N THR A 177 -10.42 7.75 -9.53
CA THR A 177 -10.68 9.17 -9.80
C THR A 177 -11.72 9.43 -10.92
N GLY A 178 -11.73 10.62 -11.43
CA GLY A 178 -12.62 11.05 -12.52
C GLY A 178 -13.84 11.82 -12.05
N SER A 179 -14.39 11.50 -10.88
CA SER A 179 -15.52 12.23 -10.30
C SER A 179 -15.13 12.82 -8.93
N PRO A 180 -15.73 13.96 -8.52
CA PRO A 180 -15.55 14.47 -7.16
C PRO A 180 -15.97 13.44 -6.11
N SER A 181 -15.41 13.53 -4.91
CA SER A 181 -15.76 12.65 -3.78
C SER A 181 -17.15 12.93 -3.19
N SER A 182 -17.70 14.14 -3.42
CA SER A 182 -19.01 14.56 -2.93
C SER A 182 -20.03 14.67 -4.06
N THR A 183 -21.28 14.33 -3.76
CA THR A 183 -22.40 14.54 -4.66
C THR A 183 -22.67 16.03 -4.88
N ASP A 184 -23.09 16.39 -6.11
CA ASP A 184 -23.52 17.75 -6.46
C ASP A 184 -25.01 17.94 -6.16
N SER A 185 -25.86 17.02 -6.66
CA SER A 185 -27.29 16.99 -6.40
C SER A 185 -27.71 15.57 -6.10
N ALA A 186 -28.58 15.38 -5.12
CA ALA A 186 -29.06 14.06 -4.74
C ALA A 186 -30.49 14.11 -4.20
N TYR A 187 -31.23 13.03 -4.44
CA TYR A 187 -32.47 12.70 -3.76
C TYR A 187 -32.47 11.20 -3.42
N THR A 188 -32.44 10.88 -2.14
CA THR A 188 -32.19 9.50 -1.68
C THR A 188 -33.35 8.89 -0.88
N VAL A 189 -34.46 9.61 -0.74
CA VAL A 189 -35.64 9.10 -0.04
C VAL A 189 -36.35 8.06 -0.91
N VAL A 190 -36.56 6.86 -0.35
CA VAL A 190 -37.24 5.75 -1.02
C VAL A 190 -38.23 5.12 -0.05
N ASN A 191 -39.53 5.17 -0.41
CA ASN A 191 -40.62 4.50 0.31
C ASN A 191 -41.41 3.52 -0.58
N ALA A 192 -41.15 3.53 -1.91
CA ALA A 192 -41.80 2.70 -2.92
C ALA A 192 -40.87 2.41 -4.09
N TYR A 193 -41.34 1.75 -5.11
CA TYR A 193 -40.61 1.47 -6.34
C TYR A 193 -41.45 1.74 -7.57
N ARG A 194 -40.92 2.56 -8.46
CA ARG A 194 -41.48 2.76 -9.80
C ARG A 194 -41.12 1.60 -10.72
N SER A 195 -42.10 0.88 -11.21
CA SER A 195 -41.90 -0.15 -12.23
C SER A 195 -41.74 0.47 -13.62
N ILE A 196 -40.65 0.09 -14.32
CA ILE A 196 -40.36 0.53 -15.69
C ILE A 196 -40.47 -0.70 -16.61
N ALA A 197 -41.17 -0.56 -17.73
CA ALA A 197 -41.31 -1.59 -18.75
C ALA A 197 -42.19 -2.80 -18.36
N THR A 198 -43.10 -2.66 -17.43
CA THR A 198 -44.16 -3.67 -17.20
C THR A 198 -45.19 -3.72 -18.32
N ALA A 199 -45.36 -2.61 -19.05
CA ALA A 199 -46.26 -2.47 -20.19
C ALA A 199 -45.63 -1.53 -21.24
N SER A 200 -46.17 -1.55 -22.46
CA SER A 200 -45.71 -0.66 -23.55
C SER A 200 -45.89 0.84 -23.26
N SER A 201 -46.80 1.18 -22.33
CA SER A 201 -47.08 2.56 -21.94
C SER A 201 -46.09 3.15 -20.90
N ASN A 202 -45.26 2.34 -20.27
CA ASN A 202 -44.35 2.77 -19.20
C ASN A 202 -42.90 2.28 -19.39
N LYS A 203 -42.41 2.30 -20.62
CA LYS A 203 -41.03 1.85 -20.93
C LYS A 203 -39.96 2.82 -20.47
N THR A 204 -40.36 4.05 -20.11
CA THR A 204 -39.44 5.12 -19.74
C THR A 204 -39.91 5.83 -18.49
N ALA A 205 -38.97 6.16 -17.60
CA ALA A 205 -39.18 7.05 -16.46
C ALA A 205 -38.05 8.09 -16.39
N ALA A 206 -38.36 9.27 -15.86
CA ALA A 206 -37.43 10.38 -15.81
C ALA A 206 -37.57 11.17 -14.50
N GLN A 207 -36.44 11.61 -13.95
CA GLN A 207 -36.34 12.52 -12.80
C GLN A 207 -35.60 13.77 -13.20
N SER A 208 -36.14 14.94 -12.90
CA SER A 208 -35.43 16.19 -13.08
C SER A 208 -34.45 16.44 -11.93
N PHE A 209 -33.37 17.13 -12.24
CA PHE A 209 -32.41 17.62 -11.26
C PHE A 209 -31.87 19.00 -11.71
N THR A 210 -31.32 19.73 -10.74
CA THR A 210 -30.68 21.03 -10.98
C THR A 210 -29.32 21.00 -10.34
N PRO A 211 -28.23 21.02 -11.13
CA PRO A 211 -26.88 21.05 -10.58
C PRO A 211 -26.64 22.26 -9.67
N ALA A 212 -25.94 22.05 -8.57
CA ALA A 212 -25.48 23.13 -7.71
C ALA A 212 -24.24 23.83 -8.26
N THR A 213 -23.42 23.09 -9.03
CA THR A 213 -22.18 23.61 -9.63
C THR A 213 -22.22 23.54 -11.17
N THR A 214 -21.44 24.40 -11.84
CA THR A 214 -21.22 24.34 -13.28
C THR A 214 -19.97 23.51 -13.54
N GLY A 215 -20.06 22.49 -14.39
CA GLY A 215 -18.95 21.62 -14.71
C GLY A 215 -19.35 20.39 -15.54
N ALA A 216 -18.42 19.49 -15.74
CA ALA A 216 -18.68 18.21 -16.39
C ALA A 216 -19.52 17.30 -15.48
N LEU A 217 -20.61 16.73 -15.97
CA LEU A 217 -21.38 15.70 -15.25
C LEU A 217 -20.67 14.35 -15.43
N THR A 218 -19.83 13.99 -14.48
CA THR A 218 -18.92 12.85 -14.60
C THR A 218 -19.52 11.53 -14.15
N LYS A 219 -20.50 11.57 -13.23
CA LYS A 219 -21.14 10.37 -12.70
C LYS A 219 -22.59 10.64 -12.30
N VAL A 220 -23.43 9.65 -12.50
CA VAL A 220 -24.78 9.59 -11.92
C VAL A 220 -24.97 8.27 -11.20
N ALA A 221 -25.83 8.22 -10.18
CA ALA A 221 -26.27 6.98 -9.57
C ALA A 221 -27.79 6.93 -9.49
N VAL A 222 -28.33 5.71 -9.61
CA VAL A 222 -29.76 5.45 -9.49
C VAL A 222 -29.99 4.24 -8.58
N TYR A 223 -31.05 4.31 -7.75
CA TYR A 223 -31.37 3.22 -6.82
C TYR A 223 -32.36 2.25 -7.49
N ILE A 224 -31.84 1.15 -8.05
CA ILE A 224 -32.60 0.26 -8.92
C ILE A 224 -32.51 -1.22 -8.55
N ALA A 225 -33.50 -1.98 -9.00
CA ALA A 225 -33.52 -3.43 -9.00
C ALA A 225 -34.12 -3.95 -10.32
N LYS A 226 -33.95 -5.24 -10.60
CA LYS A 226 -34.65 -5.94 -11.66
C LYS A 226 -35.64 -6.97 -11.12
N VAL A 227 -36.66 -7.26 -11.92
CA VAL A 227 -37.58 -8.38 -11.72
C VAL A 227 -37.39 -9.36 -12.88
N GLY A 228 -37.15 -10.61 -12.57
CA GLY A 228 -36.78 -11.62 -13.56
C GLY A 228 -35.45 -11.33 -14.23
N SER A 229 -35.36 -11.66 -15.52
CA SER A 229 -34.19 -11.35 -16.36
C SER A 229 -34.63 -10.49 -17.53
N PRO A 230 -34.60 -9.14 -17.42
CA PRO A 230 -34.94 -8.25 -18.53
C PRO A 230 -34.08 -8.58 -19.76
N ASN A 231 -34.69 -8.52 -20.94
CA ASN A 231 -34.01 -8.89 -22.18
C ASN A 231 -33.12 -7.76 -22.71
N ASP A 232 -33.44 -6.51 -22.34
CA ASP A 232 -32.72 -5.32 -22.76
C ASP A 232 -31.86 -4.78 -21.64
N ASN A 233 -30.71 -4.21 -21.97
CA ASN A 233 -29.98 -3.34 -21.08
C ASN A 233 -30.79 -2.07 -20.78
N LEU A 234 -30.66 -1.54 -19.59
CA LEU A 234 -31.28 -0.30 -19.18
C LEU A 234 -30.46 0.88 -19.74
N GLN A 235 -31.07 1.72 -20.57
CA GLN A 235 -30.42 2.94 -21.06
C GLN A 235 -30.59 4.04 -20.03
N VAL A 236 -29.51 4.71 -19.71
CA VAL A 236 -29.48 5.90 -18.85
C VAL A 236 -29.10 7.08 -19.72
N ARG A 237 -29.99 8.07 -19.78
CA ARG A 237 -29.77 9.25 -20.61
C ARG A 237 -29.83 10.51 -19.78
N ILE A 238 -29.03 11.49 -20.16
CA ILE A 238 -29.10 12.85 -19.62
C ILE A 238 -29.68 13.75 -20.71
N ASN A 239 -30.82 14.36 -20.41
CA ASN A 239 -31.52 15.24 -21.34
C ASN A 239 -31.62 16.66 -20.80
N THR A 240 -31.60 17.64 -21.66
CA THR A 240 -31.95 19.02 -21.32
C THR A 240 -33.43 19.17 -21.02
N ASP A 241 -33.82 20.24 -20.35
CA ASP A 241 -35.22 20.55 -20.11
C ASP A 241 -35.89 21.17 -21.36
N ASN A 242 -37.12 20.75 -21.62
CA ASN A 242 -37.99 21.35 -22.62
C ASN A 242 -39.39 21.56 -22.03
N ASN A 243 -39.62 22.75 -21.45
CA ASN A 243 -40.88 23.10 -20.82
C ASN A 243 -41.35 22.07 -19.77
N ASN A 244 -40.50 21.83 -18.76
CA ASN A 244 -40.74 20.91 -17.63
C ASN A 244 -40.95 19.45 -18.05
N LYS A 245 -40.24 19.01 -19.08
CA LYS A 245 -40.12 17.61 -19.53
C LYS A 245 -38.78 17.37 -20.21
N PRO A 246 -38.30 16.12 -20.25
CA PRO A 246 -37.08 15.77 -20.99
C PRO A 246 -37.20 16.20 -22.45
N SER A 247 -36.16 16.84 -23.00
CA SER A 247 -36.06 17.12 -24.44
C SER A 247 -35.96 15.81 -25.25
N SER A 248 -36.12 15.90 -26.56
CA SER A 248 -35.92 14.75 -27.46
C SER A 248 -34.44 14.44 -27.72
N THR A 249 -33.52 15.31 -27.28
CA THR A 249 -32.08 15.16 -27.48
C THR A 249 -31.40 14.81 -26.15
N SER A 250 -30.73 13.68 -26.13
CA SER A 250 -29.85 13.30 -25.01
C SER A 250 -28.49 13.94 -25.20
N ILE A 251 -27.96 14.57 -24.16
CA ILE A 251 -26.61 15.13 -24.12
C ILE A 251 -25.56 14.12 -23.62
N ALA A 252 -26.01 13.03 -22.97
CA ALA A 252 -25.21 11.84 -22.67
C ALA A 252 -26.11 10.60 -22.65
N GLN A 253 -25.52 9.45 -22.91
CA GLN A 253 -26.20 8.16 -22.87
C GLN A 253 -25.25 7.05 -22.47
N GLU A 254 -25.67 6.26 -21.47
CA GLU A 254 -24.96 5.09 -20.97
C GLU A 254 -25.89 3.86 -20.98
N SER A 255 -25.30 2.67 -20.83
CA SER A 255 -26.04 1.42 -20.84
C SER A 255 -25.69 0.58 -19.62
N ILE A 256 -26.67 0.21 -18.81
CA ILE A 256 -26.50 -0.71 -17.68
C ILE A 256 -26.86 -2.12 -18.12
N PRO A 257 -25.92 -3.07 -18.16
CA PRO A 257 -26.24 -4.47 -18.45
C PRO A 257 -27.20 -5.06 -17.41
N ALA A 258 -28.18 -5.85 -17.85
CA ALA A 258 -29.11 -6.50 -16.93
C ALA A 258 -28.41 -7.44 -15.94
N SER A 259 -27.23 -7.98 -16.29
CA SER A 259 -26.39 -8.81 -15.41
C SER A 259 -25.80 -8.06 -14.23
N SER A 260 -25.54 -6.77 -14.34
CA SER A 260 -24.94 -5.95 -13.27
C SER A 260 -25.93 -5.43 -12.24
N VAL A 261 -27.25 -5.64 -12.44
CA VAL A 261 -28.28 -5.22 -11.49
C VAL A 261 -28.90 -6.43 -10.78
N GLY A 262 -28.98 -6.36 -9.44
CA GLY A 262 -29.58 -7.39 -8.60
C GLY A 262 -31.12 -7.39 -8.60
N THR A 263 -31.72 -8.42 -7.99
CA THR A 263 -33.16 -8.46 -7.69
C THR A 263 -33.51 -7.69 -6.41
N THR A 264 -32.54 -7.44 -5.55
CA THR A 264 -32.62 -6.51 -4.42
C THR A 264 -32.12 -5.15 -4.90
N ALA A 265 -32.85 -4.10 -4.56
CA ALA A 265 -32.48 -2.75 -4.97
C ALA A 265 -31.18 -2.29 -4.30
N SER A 266 -30.35 -1.66 -5.09
CA SER A 266 -29.08 -1.05 -4.65
C SER A 266 -28.78 0.19 -5.50
N TRP A 267 -27.88 1.02 -5.01
CA TRP A 267 -27.31 2.09 -5.79
C TRP A 267 -26.43 1.50 -6.89
N ILE A 268 -26.68 1.92 -8.12
CA ILE A 268 -25.86 1.60 -9.29
C ILE A 268 -25.23 2.91 -9.76
N GLU A 269 -23.94 3.00 -9.64
CA GLU A 269 -23.15 4.12 -10.14
C GLU A 269 -22.86 3.94 -11.63
N ILE A 270 -22.96 5.02 -12.39
CA ILE A 270 -22.79 5.06 -13.82
C ILE A 270 -21.83 6.20 -14.15
N GLY A 271 -20.62 5.88 -14.55
CA GLY A 271 -19.69 6.86 -15.13
C GLY A 271 -20.22 7.35 -16.48
N VAL A 272 -20.11 8.64 -16.73
CA VAL A 272 -20.57 9.24 -17.99
C VAL A 272 -19.39 9.29 -18.95
N SER A 273 -19.44 8.48 -20.02
CA SER A 273 -18.31 8.25 -20.94
C SER A 273 -17.88 9.49 -21.74
N ASN A 274 -18.81 10.40 -22.00
CA ASN A 274 -18.53 11.68 -22.63
C ASN A 274 -19.26 12.77 -21.85
N PRO A 275 -18.73 13.18 -20.68
CA PRO A 275 -19.46 13.99 -19.73
C PRO A 275 -19.83 15.34 -20.29
N PRO A 276 -21.14 15.65 -20.37
CA PRO A 276 -21.60 16.92 -20.86
C PRO A 276 -21.35 18.01 -19.83
N MET A 277 -21.06 19.22 -20.29
CA MET A 277 -21.05 20.40 -19.44
C MET A 277 -22.48 20.74 -19.01
N VAL A 278 -22.72 20.75 -17.69
CA VAL A 278 -23.97 21.20 -17.08
C VAL A 278 -23.77 22.55 -16.39
N THR A 279 -24.82 23.33 -16.31
CA THR A 279 -24.77 24.69 -15.75
C THR A 279 -25.56 24.75 -14.44
N ALA A 280 -24.97 25.29 -13.40
CA ALA A 280 -25.61 25.48 -12.11
C ALA A 280 -26.96 26.22 -12.26
N GLY A 281 -27.99 25.78 -11.55
CA GLY A 281 -29.32 26.37 -11.59
C GLY A 281 -30.14 26.04 -12.83
N THR A 282 -29.59 25.30 -13.81
CA THR A 282 -30.29 24.86 -15.02
C THR A 282 -30.86 23.46 -14.81
N ARG A 283 -32.11 23.22 -15.18
CA ARG A 283 -32.77 21.93 -15.05
C ARG A 283 -32.31 20.95 -16.13
N TYR A 284 -31.98 19.72 -15.72
CA TYR A 284 -31.71 18.56 -16.56
C TYR A 284 -32.57 17.38 -16.12
N TRP A 285 -32.50 16.28 -16.86
CA TRP A 285 -33.27 15.07 -16.61
C TRP A 285 -32.39 13.84 -16.69
N ILE A 286 -32.47 12.96 -15.67
CA ILE A 286 -32.02 11.58 -15.76
C ILE A 286 -33.20 10.77 -16.30
N VAL A 287 -32.99 10.05 -17.40
CA VAL A 287 -34.02 9.27 -18.08
C VAL A 287 -33.59 7.82 -18.14
N LEU A 288 -34.35 6.92 -17.54
CA LEU A 288 -34.20 5.48 -17.69
C LEU A 288 -35.15 4.97 -18.75
N ASP A 289 -34.63 4.25 -19.76
CA ASP A 289 -35.37 3.84 -20.96
C ASP A 289 -35.02 2.41 -21.38
N VAL A 290 -36.01 1.66 -21.91
CA VAL A 290 -35.83 0.34 -22.53
C VAL A 290 -36.70 0.18 -23.76
N ASN A 291 -36.30 -0.68 -24.69
CA ASN A 291 -37.04 -0.91 -25.92
C ASN A 291 -38.19 -1.87 -25.75
N THR A 292 -38.03 -2.91 -24.91
CA THR A 292 -39.06 -3.95 -24.73
C THR A 292 -39.79 -3.81 -23.39
N SER A 293 -40.99 -4.36 -23.30
CA SER A 293 -41.73 -4.42 -22.05
C SER A 293 -42.20 -5.84 -21.76
N SER A 294 -42.27 -6.19 -20.46
CA SER A 294 -42.74 -7.50 -20.01
C SER A 294 -43.32 -7.42 -18.61
N SER A 295 -44.47 -8.00 -18.36
CA SER A 295 -45.10 -8.04 -17.05
C SER A 295 -44.35 -8.90 -16.01
N SER A 296 -43.39 -9.75 -16.45
CA SER A 296 -42.59 -10.64 -15.59
C SER A 296 -41.08 -10.34 -15.61
N LYS A 297 -40.63 -9.43 -16.50
CA LYS A 297 -39.21 -9.07 -16.68
C LYS A 297 -39.08 -7.58 -16.88
N TYR A 298 -38.83 -6.83 -15.81
CA TYR A 298 -38.87 -5.38 -15.82
C TYR A 298 -37.93 -4.78 -14.78
N TRP A 299 -37.82 -3.46 -14.77
CA TRP A 299 -36.97 -2.72 -13.86
C TRP A 299 -37.78 -2.02 -12.76
N LYS A 300 -37.14 -1.79 -11.62
CA LYS A 300 -37.71 -1.01 -10.52
C LYS A 300 -36.73 0.12 -10.18
N TRP A 301 -37.23 1.34 -10.09
CA TRP A 301 -36.48 2.51 -9.64
C TRP A 301 -37.03 2.96 -8.29
N GLY A 302 -36.14 3.24 -7.30
CA GLY A 302 -36.56 3.74 -6.00
C GLY A 302 -37.37 5.02 -6.13
N GLU A 303 -38.55 5.07 -5.48
CA GLU A 303 -39.53 6.13 -5.59
C GLU A 303 -39.92 6.64 -4.20
N ASP A 304 -40.05 7.95 -4.06
CA ASP A 304 -40.74 8.59 -2.94
C ASP A 304 -42.13 9.08 -3.41
N THR A 305 -43.16 8.46 -2.90
CA THR A 305 -44.55 8.79 -3.24
C THR A 305 -45.10 10.04 -2.54
N THR A 306 -44.30 10.69 -1.69
CA THR A 306 -44.67 11.94 -1.00
C THR A 306 -44.41 13.18 -1.85
N ASP A 307 -43.67 13.05 -2.99
CA ASP A 307 -43.34 14.14 -3.91
C ASP A 307 -42.68 15.33 -3.18
N SER A 308 -41.65 15.03 -2.37
CA SER A 308 -41.07 15.97 -1.40
C SER A 308 -39.79 16.62 -1.87
N TYR A 309 -39.28 16.35 -3.08
CA TYR A 309 -38.09 17.00 -3.63
C TYR A 309 -38.42 18.38 -4.22
N PRO A 310 -38.04 19.48 -3.54
CA PRO A 310 -38.53 20.82 -3.88
C PRO A 310 -38.12 21.26 -5.27
N GLY A 311 -39.11 21.71 -6.06
CA GLY A 311 -38.89 22.33 -7.37
C GLY A 311 -38.50 21.37 -8.48
N GLN A 312 -38.48 20.06 -8.23
CA GLN A 312 -38.19 19.02 -9.21
C GLN A 312 -39.44 18.20 -9.50
N THR A 313 -39.41 17.39 -10.55
CA THR A 313 -40.55 16.57 -10.95
C THR A 313 -40.11 15.26 -11.59
N ALA A 314 -40.91 14.21 -11.45
CA ALA A 314 -40.71 12.96 -12.16
C ALA A 314 -41.79 12.77 -13.25
N LYS A 315 -41.45 12.03 -14.30
CA LYS A 315 -42.31 11.74 -15.45
C LYS A 315 -42.12 10.31 -15.94
N TYR A 316 -43.10 9.84 -16.73
CA TYR A 316 -43.01 8.56 -17.42
C TYR A 316 -43.58 8.67 -18.85
N ALA A 317 -43.18 7.73 -19.72
CA ALA A 317 -43.61 7.69 -21.10
C ALA A 317 -43.56 6.26 -21.67
N SER A 318 -44.13 6.10 -22.87
CA SER A 318 -44.12 4.83 -23.62
C SER A 318 -42.76 4.54 -24.30
N GLY A 319 -41.82 5.45 -24.24
CA GLY A 319 -40.45 5.36 -24.80
C GLY A 319 -39.79 6.72 -24.85
N CYS A 320 -38.50 6.75 -25.13
CA CYS A 320 -37.67 7.93 -25.29
C CYS A 320 -36.75 7.69 -26.49
N CYS A 321 -36.22 8.63 -27.04
CA CYS A 321 -35.98 10.03 -27.13
C CYS A 321 -35.99 10.40 -28.62
N SER A 322 -36.95 9.88 -29.39
CA SER A 322 -37.14 10.19 -30.80
C SER A 322 -38.55 10.75 -31.04
N GLY A 323 -38.61 11.83 -31.79
CA GLY A 323 -39.89 12.45 -32.15
C GLY A 323 -40.59 13.17 -30.98
N SER A 324 -41.91 13.33 -31.10
CA SER A 324 -42.74 14.00 -30.10
C SER A 324 -43.21 12.99 -29.05
N ILE A 325 -42.62 13.02 -27.87
CA ILE A 325 -42.92 12.10 -26.76
C ILE A 325 -43.98 12.72 -25.84
N ALA A 326 -45.05 11.96 -25.58
CA ALA A 326 -46.05 12.34 -24.60
C ALA A 326 -45.63 11.91 -23.19
N TRP A 327 -45.07 12.83 -22.42
CA TRP A 327 -44.71 12.64 -21.04
C TRP A 327 -45.89 12.85 -20.11
N SER A 328 -46.13 11.91 -19.23
CA SER A 328 -47.09 12.00 -18.13
C SER A 328 -46.38 12.32 -16.84
N SER A 329 -46.94 13.19 -15.99
CA SER A 329 -46.37 13.51 -14.68
C SER A 329 -46.54 12.36 -13.69
N LEU A 330 -45.55 12.17 -12.83
CA LEU A 330 -45.65 11.40 -11.60
C LEU A 330 -45.80 12.37 -10.42
N ASN A 331 -46.69 12.03 -9.47
CA ASN A 331 -46.76 12.72 -8.18
C ASN A 331 -45.82 11.97 -7.21
N ALA A 332 -44.55 11.96 -7.53
CA ALA A 332 -43.52 11.22 -6.83
C ALA A 332 -42.15 11.70 -7.30
N ASP A 333 -41.12 11.43 -6.53
CA ASP A 333 -39.73 11.65 -6.91
C ASP A 333 -38.98 10.32 -7.03
N LEU A 334 -38.00 10.25 -7.93
CA LEU A 334 -37.17 9.05 -8.17
C LEU A 334 -35.77 9.27 -7.63
N ALA A 335 -35.23 8.27 -6.91
CA ALA A 335 -33.98 8.36 -6.20
C ALA A 335 -32.79 8.40 -7.16
N PHE A 336 -31.91 9.39 -6.98
CA PHE A 336 -30.71 9.59 -7.78
C PHE A 336 -29.63 10.34 -7.00
N GLU A 337 -28.41 10.29 -7.52
CA GLU A 337 -27.28 11.12 -7.12
C GLU A 337 -26.52 11.56 -8.38
N THR A 338 -25.89 12.74 -8.33
CA THR A 338 -25.05 13.27 -9.42
C THR A 338 -23.73 13.79 -8.90
N TRP A 339 -22.69 13.72 -9.74
CA TRP A 339 -21.37 14.30 -9.48
C TRP A 339 -21.00 15.19 -10.65
N VAL A 340 -20.68 16.45 -10.33
CA VAL A 340 -20.31 17.47 -11.32
C VAL A 340 -18.90 17.97 -11.02
N GLY A 341 -18.02 17.89 -12.02
CA GLY A 341 -16.59 18.23 -11.93
C GLY A 341 -15.72 16.97 -12.04
N GLY A 342 -14.41 17.15 -11.83
CA GLY A 342 -13.40 16.12 -12.04
C GLY A 342 -13.02 15.95 -13.53
N THR A 343 -12.05 15.07 -13.78
CA THR A 343 -11.63 14.68 -15.14
C THR A 343 -11.93 13.20 -15.30
N PRO A 344 -12.85 12.79 -16.19
CA PRO A 344 -13.18 11.38 -16.37
C PRO A 344 -11.98 10.55 -16.76
N THR A 345 -11.85 9.40 -16.14
CA THR A 345 -10.80 8.42 -16.41
C THR A 345 -11.32 7.26 -17.24
N ARG A 346 -10.45 6.61 -18.00
CA ARG A 346 -10.83 5.55 -18.93
C ARG A 346 -9.85 4.42 -19.02
N ILE A 347 -10.38 3.28 -19.51
CA ILE A 347 -9.60 2.18 -20.07
C ILE A 347 -9.87 2.18 -21.58
N GLU A 348 -8.82 2.23 -22.39
CA GLU A 348 -8.92 2.40 -23.83
C GLU A 348 -7.99 1.45 -24.59
N GLY A 349 -8.48 0.86 -25.70
CA GLY A 349 -7.69 0.24 -26.75
C GLY A 349 -6.94 -1.03 -26.37
N MET A 350 -7.37 -1.76 -25.33
CA MET A 350 -6.62 -2.90 -24.81
C MET A 350 -7.48 -4.14 -24.53
N THR A 351 -6.80 -5.25 -24.25
CA THR A 351 -7.42 -6.47 -23.73
C THR A 351 -7.12 -6.60 -22.24
N VAL A 352 -8.17 -6.88 -21.44
CA VAL A 352 -8.06 -7.11 -19.99
C VAL A 352 -8.58 -8.52 -19.67
N GLY A 353 -7.71 -9.35 -19.12
CA GLY A 353 -7.98 -10.75 -18.87
C GLY A 353 -8.08 -11.62 -20.13
N ASP A 354 -8.75 -12.74 -19.97
CA ASP A 354 -9.05 -13.71 -21.03
C ASP A 354 -10.55 -14.07 -21.01
N ALA A 355 -10.94 -15.18 -21.61
CA ALA A 355 -12.36 -15.62 -21.61
C ALA A 355 -12.90 -16.01 -20.21
N THR A 356 -12.06 -16.15 -19.20
CA THR A 356 -12.40 -16.62 -17.85
C THR A 356 -11.99 -15.67 -16.73
N THR A 357 -11.15 -14.70 -17.02
CA THR A 357 -10.56 -13.75 -16.07
C THR A 357 -10.64 -12.32 -16.58
N GLY A 358 -10.41 -11.37 -15.69
CA GLY A 358 -10.29 -9.95 -16.00
C GLY A 358 -11.57 -9.15 -15.73
N THR A 359 -11.41 -8.08 -14.99
CA THR A 359 -12.43 -7.07 -14.69
C THR A 359 -11.84 -5.68 -14.94
N GLY A 360 -12.61 -4.80 -15.53
CA GLY A 360 -12.22 -3.39 -15.70
C GLY A 360 -13.15 -2.48 -14.91
N ARG A 361 -12.57 -1.52 -14.16
CA ARG A 361 -13.32 -0.46 -13.47
C ARG A 361 -12.75 0.90 -13.87
N ALA A 362 -13.57 1.75 -14.46
CA ALA A 362 -13.22 3.10 -14.87
C ALA A 362 -14.50 3.92 -15.08
N ASN A 363 -14.39 5.24 -15.26
CA ASN A 363 -15.56 6.03 -15.65
C ASN A 363 -16.17 5.54 -16.96
N TYR A 364 -15.33 5.21 -17.96
CA TYR A 364 -15.79 4.69 -19.23
C TYR A 364 -14.73 3.83 -19.95
N PHE A 365 -15.16 3.19 -21.03
CA PHE A 365 -14.35 2.27 -21.82
C PHE A 365 -14.43 2.66 -23.30
N VAL A 366 -13.28 2.61 -23.98
CA VAL A 366 -13.19 2.88 -25.43
C VAL A 366 -12.43 1.72 -26.09
N ASP A 367 -12.99 1.11 -27.11
CA ASP A 367 -12.37 0.04 -27.91
C ASP A 367 -11.65 -1.03 -27.06
N THR A 368 -12.26 -1.42 -25.93
CA THR A 368 -11.67 -2.32 -24.93
C THR A 368 -12.38 -3.65 -24.92
N THR A 369 -11.61 -4.75 -24.82
CA THR A 369 -12.11 -6.11 -24.63
C THR A 369 -11.79 -6.55 -23.21
N ILE A 370 -12.81 -6.95 -22.42
CA ILE A 370 -12.67 -7.40 -21.04
C ILE A 370 -13.36 -8.74 -20.89
N HIS A 371 -12.71 -9.71 -20.22
CA HIS A 371 -13.25 -11.05 -20.02
C HIS A 371 -13.66 -11.72 -21.33
N GLY A 372 -12.81 -11.56 -22.37
CA GLY A 372 -13.00 -12.14 -23.70
C GLY A 372 -14.09 -11.50 -24.57
N ALA A 373 -14.73 -10.41 -24.12
CA ALA A 373 -15.79 -9.73 -24.85
C ALA A 373 -15.59 -8.21 -24.91
N ALA A 374 -16.03 -7.58 -26.00
CA ALA A 374 -15.99 -6.13 -26.12
C ALA A 374 -16.88 -5.45 -25.10
N CYS A 375 -16.45 -4.29 -24.57
CA CYS A 375 -17.32 -3.45 -23.74
C CYS A 375 -18.43 -2.78 -24.58
N PRO A 376 -19.65 -2.61 -24.00
CA PRO A 376 -20.02 -2.90 -22.62
C PRO A 376 -20.43 -4.36 -22.37
N ASN A 377 -19.95 -4.94 -21.26
CA ASN A 377 -20.39 -6.25 -20.77
C ASN A 377 -20.41 -6.22 -19.22
N ALA A 378 -20.72 -7.34 -18.55
CA ALA A 378 -20.85 -7.40 -17.09
C ALA A 378 -19.53 -7.15 -16.33
N TYR A 379 -18.40 -7.26 -16.97
CA TYR A 379 -17.05 -7.08 -16.42
C TYR A 379 -16.45 -5.71 -16.72
N CYS A 380 -17.13 -4.91 -17.56
CA CYS A 380 -16.82 -3.51 -17.80
C CYS A 380 -17.64 -2.65 -16.84
N ILE A 381 -17.10 -2.42 -15.64
CA ILE A 381 -17.79 -1.74 -14.54
C ILE A 381 -17.54 -0.23 -14.69
N ALA A 382 -18.51 0.47 -15.25
CA ALA A 382 -18.45 1.91 -15.41
C ALA A 382 -18.80 2.59 -14.08
N ASP A 383 -17.79 2.86 -13.27
CA ASP A 383 -17.90 3.57 -12.01
C ASP A 383 -16.71 4.54 -11.82
N SER A 384 -16.66 5.22 -10.69
CA SER A 384 -15.55 6.11 -10.28
C SER A 384 -15.06 5.66 -8.92
N PRO A 385 -14.22 4.63 -8.85
CA PRO A 385 -13.63 4.23 -7.59
C PRO A 385 -12.94 5.42 -6.95
N THR A 386 -13.16 5.63 -5.64
CA THR A 386 -12.38 6.64 -4.91
C THR A 386 -10.92 6.28 -4.98
N PRO A 387 -9.99 7.26 -5.16
CA PRO A 387 -8.58 6.98 -5.08
C PRO A 387 -8.27 6.28 -3.76
N SER A 388 -7.62 5.13 -3.85
CA SER A 388 -6.98 4.54 -2.69
C SER A 388 -5.68 5.31 -2.42
N ASP A 389 -5.32 5.44 -1.15
CA ASP A 389 -3.99 5.89 -0.82
C ASP A 389 -2.99 5.00 -1.57
N MET A 390 -2.04 5.63 -2.25
CA MET A 390 -0.99 4.90 -2.92
C MET A 390 -0.23 4.08 -1.86
N PRO A 391 0.14 2.82 -2.17
CA PRO A 391 0.74 1.92 -1.17
C PRO A 391 2.05 2.46 -0.60
N LEU A 392 2.73 3.31 -1.35
CA LEU A 392 3.88 4.06 -0.88
C LEU A 392 3.47 5.50 -0.62
N SER A 393 3.36 5.87 0.66
CA SER A 393 3.19 7.26 1.07
C SER A 393 4.46 8.06 0.80
N ASP A 394 4.37 9.39 0.73
CA ASP A 394 5.54 10.27 0.63
C ASP A 394 6.52 10.06 1.82
N GLY A 395 5.99 9.69 3.00
CA GLY A 395 6.79 9.28 4.15
C GLY A 395 7.60 8.01 3.87
N ALA A 396 6.96 6.97 3.34
CA ALA A 396 7.64 5.72 2.97
C ALA A 396 8.74 5.94 1.91
N ILE A 397 8.47 6.80 0.91
CA ILE A 397 9.49 7.20 -0.09
C ILE A 397 10.67 7.91 0.59
N THR A 398 10.40 8.82 1.54
CA THR A 398 11.44 9.50 2.31
C THR A 398 12.27 8.52 3.14
N ASP A 399 11.65 7.52 3.75
CA ASP A 399 12.35 6.48 4.49
C ASP A 399 13.24 5.62 3.58
N MET A 400 12.79 5.29 2.36
CA MET A 400 13.61 4.58 1.35
C MET A 400 14.85 5.37 0.95
N LYS A 401 14.70 6.69 0.70
CA LYS A 401 15.84 7.58 0.44
C LYS A 401 16.80 7.61 1.62
N SER A 402 16.26 7.71 2.84
CA SER A 402 17.07 7.69 4.06
C SER A 402 17.82 6.38 4.24
N ASP A 403 17.22 5.25 3.89
CA ASP A 403 17.90 3.94 3.92
C ASP A 403 19.07 3.89 2.94
N ALA A 404 18.88 4.36 1.72
CA ALA A 404 19.97 4.45 0.75
C ALA A 404 21.10 5.38 1.25
N TYR A 405 20.74 6.57 1.76
CA TYR A 405 21.68 7.56 2.30
C TYR A 405 22.49 7.03 3.49
N ARG A 406 21.90 6.22 4.38
CA ARG A 406 22.61 5.60 5.51
C ARG A 406 23.77 4.70 5.08
N GLY A 407 23.68 4.07 3.91
CA GLY A 407 24.78 3.33 3.32
C GLY A 407 25.88 4.20 2.74
N GLY A 408 25.68 5.51 2.75
CA GLY A 408 26.57 6.54 2.20
C GLY A 408 26.35 6.76 0.72
N THR A 409 26.98 7.82 0.22
CA THR A 409 26.99 8.15 -1.20
C THR A 409 27.92 7.21 -1.96
N CYS A 410 27.57 6.85 -3.18
CA CYS A 410 28.45 6.09 -4.07
C CYS A 410 29.71 6.89 -4.41
N THR A 411 30.86 6.29 -4.19
CA THR A 411 32.18 6.90 -4.39
C THR A 411 32.94 6.22 -5.53
N ILE A 412 34.13 6.72 -5.86
CA ILE A 412 35.02 6.08 -6.83
C ILE A 412 35.39 4.66 -6.40
N ASP A 413 35.53 4.40 -5.11
CA ASP A 413 35.80 3.07 -4.56
C ASP A 413 34.61 2.10 -4.73
N ASP A 414 33.40 2.63 -4.81
CA ASP A 414 32.16 1.88 -5.09
C ASP A 414 31.92 1.71 -6.61
N GLY A 415 32.73 2.36 -7.47
CA GLY A 415 32.64 2.32 -8.93
C GLY A 415 31.94 3.53 -9.58
N CYS A 416 31.55 4.54 -8.78
CA CYS A 416 31.03 5.78 -9.31
C CYS A 416 32.13 6.69 -9.87
N ASP A 417 31.80 7.48 -10.89
CA ASP A 417 32.73 8.48 -11.45
C ASP A 417 32.78 9.78 -10.60
N ALA A 418 33.56 10.75 -11.05
CA ALA A 418 33.73 12.04 -10.37
C ALA A 418 32.46 12.90 -10.34
N ASP A 419 31.53 12.66 -11.26
CA ASP A 419 30.23 13.36 -11.34
C ASP A 419 29.14 12.62 -10.54
N GLY A 420 29.51 11.49 -9.89
CA GLY A 420 28.62 10.68 -9.06
C GLY A 420 27.74 9.71 -9.85
N ASN A 421 28.08 9.43 -11.12
CA ASN A 421 27.35 8.45 -11.93
C ASN A 421 27.91 7.04 -11.68
N LEU A 422 27.04 6.03 -11.67
CA LEU A 422 27.44 4.64 -11.73
C LEU A 422 27.22 4.11 -13.16
N ILE A 423 28.33 3.77 -13.84
CA ILE A 423 28.29 3.33 -15.24
C ILE A 423 28.83 1.90 -15.35
N LEU A 424 27.94 0.96 -15.67
CA LEU A 424 28.25 -0.45 -15.91
C LEU A 424 28.04 -0.76 -17.38
N ASP A 425 29.08 -0.56 -18.19
CA ASP A 425 29.03 -0.64 -19.66
C ASP A 425 29.95 -1.74 -20.18
N GLY A 426 29.41 -2.87 -20.59
CA GLY A 426 30.16 -3.96 -21.23
C GLY A 426 30.01 -5.32 -20.58
N HIS A 427 30.44 -6.35 -21.32
CA HIS A 427 30.47 -7.73 -20.82
C HIS A 427 31.35 -7.86 -19.58
N ASN A 428 30.83 -8.53 -18.54
CA ASN A 428 31.49 -8.76 -17.26
C ASN A 428 31.79 -7.48 -16.46
N VAL A 429 31.16 -6.36 -16.80
CA VAL A 429 31.17 -5.16 -15.96
C VAL A 429 30.02 -5.29 -14.95
N THR A 430 30.37 -5.58 -13.69
CA THR A 430 29.40 -5.86 -12.65
C THR A 430 29.66 -4.98 -11.42
N ALA A 431 28.60 -4.59 -10.73
CA ALA A 431 28.67 -3.99 -9.40
C ALA A 431 27.74 -4.71 -8.44
N THR A 432 28.15 -4.80 -7.18
CA THR A 432 27.31 -5.26 -6.08
C THR A 432 27.19 -4.09 -5.11
N LEU A 433 25.99 -3.51 -5.00
CA LEU A 433 25.79 -2.23 -4.32
C LEU A 433 24.52 -2.24 -3.47
N GLY A 434 24.53 -1.46 -2.42
CA GLY A 434 23.39 -1.15 -1.55
C GLY A 434 23.58 -1.60 -0.09
N PRO A 435 22.99 -0.82 0.85
CA PRO A 435 22.29 0.44 0.60
C PRO A 435 23.23 1.55 0.13
N LYS A 436 22.82 2.38 -0.84
CA LYS A 436 23.65 3.49 -1.38
C LYS A 436 22.82 4.56 -2.07
N GLU A 437 23.24 5.80 -1.95
CA GLU A 437 22.78 6.93 -2.74
C GLU A 437 23.70 7.16 -3.94
N ILE A 438 23.15 7.28 -5.14
CA ILE A 438 23.85 7.68 -6.37
C ILE A 438 23.47 9.13 -6.68
N ILE A 439 24.42 10.05 -6.64
CA ILE A 439 24.14 11.50 -6.82
C ILE A 439 23.84 11.81 -8.30
N GLY A 440 24.54 11.20 -9.22
CA GLY A 440 24.34 11.33 -10.66
C GLY A 440 23.36 10.32 -11.23
N ASP A 441 23.63 9.84 -12.42
CA ASP A 441 22.83 8.85 -13.13
C ASP A 441 23.32 7.41 -12.85
N LEU A 442 22.41 6.46 -12.96
CA LEU A 442 22.72 5.04 -13.02
C LEU A 442 22.57 4.57 -14.48
N ILE A 443 23.65 4.07 -15.07
CA ILE A 443 23.69 3.57 -16.44
C ILE A 443 24.20 2.14 -16.41
N VAL A 444 23.35 1.18 -16.81
CA VAL A 444 23.73 -0.24 -16.94
C VAL A 444 23.40 -0.69 -18.36
N ARG A 445 24.41 -1.07 -19.13
CA ARG A 445 24.22 -1.41 -20.53
C ARG A 445 25.25 -2.39 -21.08
N ASN A 446 24.97 -2.93 -22.27
CA ASN A 446 25.89 -3.81 -23.02
C ASN A 446 26.33 -5.04 -22.20
N TYR A 447 25.35 -5.75 -21.59
CA TYR A 447 25.56 -6.90 -20.70
C TYR A 447 26.15 -6.54 -19.33
N GLY A 448 26.06 -5.29 -18.92
CA GLY A 448 26.37 -4.87 -17.55
C GLY A 448 25.38 -5.46 -16.56
N GLU A 449 25.84 -5.72 -15.33
CA GLU A 449 25.01 -6.28 -14.26
C GLU A 449 25.14 -5.49 -12.96
N LEU A 450 24.01 -5.14 -12.36
CA LEU A 450 23.93 -4.54 -11.02
C LEU A 450 23.26 -5.52 -10.06
N THR A 451 23.99 -5.98 -9.06
CA THR A 451 23.44 -6.78 -7.96
C THR A 451 23.08 -5.87 -6.76
N LEU A 452 21.79 -5.85 -6.40
CA LEU A 452 21.28 -5.11 -5.26
C LEU A 452 21.53 -5.88 -3.96
N THR A 453 22.19 -5.27 -2.98
CA THR A 453 22.37 -5.80 -1.61
C THR A 453 21.67 -4.96 -0.54
N GLY A 454 21.03 -3.86 -0.92
CA GLY A 454 20.23 -2.95 -0.12
C GLY A 454 19.48 -1.98 -1.01
N THR A 455 18.77 -1.03 -0.42
CA THR A 455 18.09 0.05 -1.15
C THR A 455 19.10 0.91 -1.91
N ILE A 456 18.87 1.11 -3.21
CA ILE A 456 19.61 2.09 -4.02
C ILE A 456 18.66 3.22 -4.38
N TRP A 457 19.11 4.46 -4.18
CA TRP A 457 18.40 5.66 -4.62
C TRP A 457 19.28 6.52 -5.53
N VAL A 458 18.77 6.85 -6.71
CA VAL A 458 19.45 7.62 -7.75
C VAL A 458 18.81 9.02 -7.78
N ASN A 459 19.60 10.08 -7.59
CA ASN A 459 19.09 11.44 -7.65
C ASN A 459 18.90 11.90 -9.13
N GLY A 460 19.68 11.36 -10.05
CA GLY A 460 19.54 11.52 -11.49
C GLY A 460 18.59 10.52 -12.14
N ASN A 461 18.87 10.14 -13.37
CA ASN A 461 18.08 9.19 -14.15
C ASN A 461 18.65 7.76 -14.06
N ILE A 462 17.80 6.79 -14.36
CA ILE A 462 18.20 5.39 -14.55
C ILE A 462 18.07 5.05 -16.03
N ASP A 463 19.17 4.59 -16.67
CA ASP A 463 19.22 4.09 -18.05
C ASP A 463 19.70 2.64 -18.05
N LEU A 464 18.78 1.71 -18.24
CA LEU A 464 19.03 0.28 -18.35
C LEU A 464 18.81 -0.15 -19.79
N ASN A 465 19.87 -0.55 -20.49
CA ASN A 465 19.81 -0.75 -21.93
C ASN A 465 20.70 -1.90 -22.42
N ASN A 466 20.25 -2.56 -23.49
CA ASN A 466 21.03 -3.52 -24.27
C ASN A 466 21.57 -4.72 -23.47
N HIS A 467 20.67 -5.68 -23.17
CA HIS A 467 20.95 -6.94 -22.48
C HIS A 467 21.54 -6.77 -21.07
N CYS A 468 21.16 -5.73 -20.36
CA CYS A 468 21.59 -5.52 -19.00
C CYS A 468 20.80 -6.38 -18.01
N SER A 469 21.27 -6.48 -16.78
CA SER A 469 20.51 -7.11 -15.69
C SER A 469 20.62 -6.34 -14.37
N VAL A 470 19.49 -6.29 -13.66
CA VAL A 470 19.41 -5.87 -12.27
C VAL A 470 19.01 -7.09 -11.45
N VAL A 471 19.91 -7.55 -10.58
CA VAL A 471 19.76 -8.80 -9.84
C VAL A 471 19.56 -8.50 -8.36
N LEU A 472 18.55 -9.10 -7.75
CA LEU A 472 18.36 -9.03 -6.31
C LEU A 472 19.20 -10.12 -5.62
N ASN A 473 20.06 -9.71 -4.69
CA ASN A 473 20.92 -10.65 -3.97
C ASN A 473 20.08 -11.68 -3.20
N SER A 474 20.52 -12.94 -3.20
CA SER A 474 19.82 -14.05 -2.56
C SER A 474 19.58 -13.88 -1.06
N THR A 475 20.34 -13.00 -0.38
CA THR A 475 20.15 -12.67 1.04
C THR A 475 18.81 -12.02 1.35
N PHE A 476 18.14 -11.42 0.35
CA PHE A 476 16.79 -10.89 0.52
C PHE A 476 15.73 -11.99 0.74
N GLY A 477 15.97 -13.21 0.27
CA GLY A 477 15.05 -14.34 0.44
C GLY A 477 13.68 -14.04 -0.17
N VAL A 478 12.63 -14.02 0.65
CA VAL A 478 11.24 -13.71 0.25
C VAL A 478 10.91 -12.20 0.23
N TYR A 479 11.88 -11.35 0.50
CA TYR A 479 11.68 -9.90 0.53
C TYR A 479 12.18 -9.25 -0.76
N GLY A 480 11.51 -8.18 -1.18
CA GLY A 480 11.92 -7.41 -2.35
C GLY A 480 13.07 -6.45 -2.06
N GLY A 481 13.71 -5.97 -3.11
CA GLY A 481 14.71 -4.91 -3.07
C GLY A 481 14.24 -3.68 -3.83
N ILE A 482 14.79 -2.51 -3.50
CA ILE A 482 14.36 -1.23 -4.04
C ILE A 482 15.48 -0.62 -4.88
N LEU A 483 15.13 -0.25 -6.12
CA LEU A 483 15.87 0.64 -6.97
C LEU A 483 14.98 1.86 -7.24
N GLY A 484 15.29 2.99 -6.62
CA GLY A 484 14.50 4.21 -6.71
C GLY A 484 15.23 5.34 -7.42
N THR A 485 14.45 6.28 -8.02
CA THR A 485 15.01 7.49 -8.62
C THR A 485 14.09 8.71 -8.43
N ASP A 486 14.72 9.89 -8.39
CA ASP A 486 14.02 11.18 -8.49
C ASP A 486 13.83 11.62 -9.96
N GLY A 487 14.60 11.06 -10.86
CA GLY A 487 14.51 11.26 -12.30
C GLY A 487 13.62 10.23 -13.00
N THR A 488 13.82 10.11 -14.31
CA THR A 488 13.19 9.10 -15.17
C THR A 488 13.94 7.77 -15.09
N ALA A 489 13.23 6.67 -15.34
CA ALA A 489 13.82 5.34 -15.46
C ALA A 489 13.45 4.73 -16.81
N ALA A 490 14.44 4.55 -17.68
CA ALA A 490 14.29 3.86 -18.96
C ALA A 490 14.86 2.44 -18.86
N VAL A 491 14.07 1.45 -19.28
CA VAL A 491 14.44 0.03 -19.29
C VAL A 491 14.18 -0.51 -20.70
N SER A 492 15.20 -0.83 -21.45
CA SER A 492 15.04 -1.15 -22.86
C SER A 492 15.99 -2.24 -23.37
N ASN A 493 15.65 -2.79 -24.54
CA ASN A 493 16.52 -3.68 -25.31
C ASN A 493 17.01 -4.90 -24.52
N HIS A 494 16.07 -5.74 -24.06
CA HIS A 494 16.35 -6.99 -23.34
C HIS A 494 17.07 -6.79 -22.00
N CYS A 495 16.75 -5.74 -21.26
CA CYS A 495 17.16 -5.61 -19.88
C CYS A 495 16.18 -6.32 -18.93
N ASP A 496 16.71 -7.07 -17.98
CA ASP A 496 15.94 -7.95 -17.12
C ASP A 496 16.12 -7.59 -15.64
N PHE A 497 15.01 -7.63 -14.90
CA PHE A 497 15.02 -7.63 -13.44
C PHE A 497 14.91 -9.06 -12.93
N ILE A 498 15.89 -9.51 -12.14
CA ILE A 498 16.00 -10.88 -11.65
C ILE A 498 15.82 -10.89 -10.13
N GLY A 499 14.78 -11.57 -9.66
CA GLY A 499 14.51 -11.76 -8.24
C GLY A 499 15.38 -12.86 -7.61
N THR A 500 15.17 -13.10 -6.31
CA THR A 500 15.90 -14.14 -5.55
C THR A 500 15.50 -15.58 -5.93
N GLY A 501 14.48 -15.77 -6.76
CA GLY A 501 13.89 -17.06 -7.07
C GLY A 501 12.87 -17.55 -6.04
N GLN A 502 12.59 -16.77 -5.00
CA GLN A 502 11.55 -17.05 -4.00
C GLN A 502 10.35 -16.11 -4.20
N THR A 503 9.15 -16.59 -3.91
CA THR A 503 7.93 -15.78 -3.98
C THR A 503 8.05 -14.57 -3.03
N GLY A 504 7.85 -13.36 -3.55
CA GLY A 504 8.04 -12.10 -2.82
C GLY A 504 9.45 -11.50 -2.93
N GLY A 505 10.45 -12.28 -3.32
CA GLY A 505 11.83 -11.81 -3.48
C GLY A 505 12.06 -11.17 -4.86
N TYR A 506 11.41 -10.02 -5.10
CA TYR A 506 11.45 -9.31 -6.39
C TYR A 506 12.04 -7.90 -6.26
N PRO A 507 12.81 -7.43 -7.25
CA PRO A 507 13.22 -6.04 -7.31
C PRO A 507 12.02 -5.13 -7.68
N MET A 508 12.00 -3.94 -7.10
CA MET A 508 11.02 -2.90 -7.38
C MET A 508 11.72 -1.69 -7.96
N LEU A 509 11.20 -1.18 -9.08
CA LEU A 509 11.64 0.07 -9.68
C LEU A 509 10.64 1.18 -9.34
N ILE A 510 11.15 2.24 -8.69
CA ILE A 510 10.36 3.37 -8.23
C ILE A 510 10.86 4.64 -8.89
N SER A 511 9.94 5.48 -9.43
CA SER A 511 10.26 6.84 -9.81
C SER A 511 9.33 7.84 -9.13
N THR A 512 9.90 8.93 -8.62
CA THR A 512 9.16 10.07 -8.07
C THR A 512 9.01 11.22 -9.07
N TYR A 513 9.50 11.04 -10.30
CA TYR A 513 9.41 12.01 -11.37
C TYR A 513 7.95 12.38 -11.69
N SER A 514 7.71 13.68 -11.93
CA SER A 514 6.37 14.22 -12.22
C SER A 514 6.35 15.16 -13.43
N GLY A 515 7.38 15.09 -14.28
CA GLY A 515 7.47 15.90 -15.50
C GLY A 515 6.66 15.34 -16.67
N ALA A 516 6.91 15.86 -17.87
CA ALA A 516 6.17 15.50 -19.08
C ALA A 516 6.61 14.17 -19.71
N GLU A 517 7.87 13.77 -19.46
CA GLU A 517 8.38 12.48 -19.95
C GLU A 517 7.84 11.34 -19.08
N PRO A 518 7.83 10.09 -19.57
CA PRO A 518 7.51 8.94 -18.73
C PRO A 518 8.40 8.85 -17.50
N ALA A 519 7.80 8.67 -16.33
CA ALA A 519 8.54 8.41 -15.11
C ALA A 519 9.25 7.06 -15.18
N ILE A 520 8.59 6.05 -15.78
CA ILE A 520 9.16 4.76 -16.10
C ILE A 520 8.78 4.41 -17.55
N ASP A 521 9.78 4.10 -18.37
CA ASP A 521 9.62 3.67 -19.75
C ASP A 521 10.21 2.27 -19.93
N LEU A 522 9.36 1.29 -20.16
CA LEU A 522 9.72 -0.12 -20.36
C LEU A 522 9.52 -0.49 -21.82
N ASN A 523 10.59 -0.79 -22.55
CA ASN A 523 10.55 -0.99 -24.01
C ASN A 523 11.38 -2.18 -24.50
N ASN A 524 11.13 -2.58 -25.74
CA ASN A 524 11.97 -3.48 -26.54
C ASN A 524 12.30 -4.81 -25.87
N GLN A 525 11.26 -5.60 -25.52
CA GLN A 525 11.41 -6.95 -24.95
C GLN A 525 12.16 -6.98 -23.60
N SER A 526 12.13 -5.88 -22.88
CA SER A 526 12.62 -5.85 -21.50
C SER A 526 11.62 -6.46 -20.55
N THR A 527 12.11 -7.04 -19.46
CA THR A 527 11.26 -7.61 -18.41
C THR A 527 11.48 -6.90 -17.08
N GLY A 528 10.41 -6.72 -16.32
CA GLY A 528 10.49 -6.15 -14.99
C GLY A 528 9.40 -6.73 -14.10
N VAL A 529 9.51 -6.53 -12.78
CA VAL A 529 8.63 -7.20 -11.84
C VAL A 529 7.63 -6.24 -11.21
N ILE A 530 8.06 -5.24 -10.45
CA ILE A 530 7.16 -4.28 -9.81
C ILE A 530 7.57 -2.87 -10.20
N PHE A 531 6.63 -2.13 -10.81
CA PHE A 531 6.83 -0.74 -11.19
C PHE A 531 5.90 0.16 -10.40
N TYR A 532 6.46 1.26 -9.90
CA TYR A 532 5.73 2.26 -9.14
C TYR A 532 6.09 3.68 -9.59
N ALA A 533 5.08 4.43 -10.00
CA ALA A 533 5.19 5.86 -10.24
C ALA A 533 4.03 6.59 -9.54
N GLY A 534 4.34 7.28 -8.46
CA GLY A 534 3.30 7.95 -7.65
C GLY A 534 2.69 9.19 -8.30
N LYS A 535 3.41 9.84 -9.23
CA LYS A 535 3.01 11.12 -9.85
C LYS A 535 3.10 11.11 -11.38
N GLY A 536 4.14 10.52 -11.95
CA GLY A 536 4.35 10.43 -13.39
C GLY A 536 3.61 9.27 -14.03
N ASN A 537 3.67 9.17 -15.37
CA ASN A 537 3.12 8.04 -16.11
C ASN A 537 4.13 6.89 -16.23
N ILE A 538 3.60 5.71 -16.52
CA ILE A 538 4.39 4.54 -16.93
C ILE A 538 4.03 4.22 -18.38
N ASP A 539 5.05 4.06 -19.23
CA ASP A 539 4.91 3.59 -20.60
C ASP A 539 5.48 2.17 -20.72
N VAL A 540 4.71 1.28 -21.33
CA VAL A 540 5.12 -0.12 -21.61
C VAL A 540 4.91 -0.39 -23.08
N GLY A 541 5.99 -0.57 -23.84
CA GLY A 541 5.93 -0.66 -25.30
C GLY A 541 6.80 -1.76 -25.92
N ASN A 542 6.64 -1.99 -27.21
CA ASN A 542 7.49 -2.83 -28.04
C ASN A 542 7.74 -4.24 -27.47
N ASN A 543 6.69 -5.01 -27.19
CA ASN A 543 6.76 -6.36 -26.62
C ASN A 543 7.44 -6.43 -25.24
N ALA A 544 7.45 -5.34 -24.48
CA ALA A 544 7.93 -5.37 -23.10
C ALA A 544 6.92 -6.06 -22.18
N GLU A 545 7.40 -6.65 -21.08
CA GLU A 545 6.60 -7.39 -20.13
C GLU A 545 6.81 -6.87 -18.71
N ALA A 546 5.72 -6.51 -18.03
CA ALA A 546 5.71 -6.26 -16.60
C ALA A 546 5.11 -7.49 -15.89
N LYS A 547 5.83 -8.05 -14.91
CA LYS A 547 5.43 -9.27 -14.18
C LYS A 547 5.30 -8.97 -12.69
N SER A 548 4.27 -9.52 -12.03
CA SER A 548 4.04 -9.39 -10.59
C SER A 548 4.07 -10.75 -9.89
#